data_42b5eaaab1217b33e6886216a06f5632
#
_entry.id   42b5eaaab1217b33e6886216a06f5632
#
_cell.length_a   1.000
_cell.length_b   1.000
_cell.length_c   1.000
_cell.angle_alpha   90.00
_cell.angle_beta   90.00
_cell.angle_gamma   90.00
#
_symmetry.space_group_name_H-M   'P 1'
#
loop_
_entity.id
_entity.type
_entity.pdbx_description
1 polymer ?
#
loop_
_entity_poly.entity_id
_entity_poly.type
_entity_poly.pdbx_seq_one_letter_code
_entity_poly.pdbx_strand_id
1 'polypeptide(L)'
;MASAAPDAPSLAAAQKLAGSWSQTGQVEKAIWGLCQGSGSKPYQAIVDLSGPAYKCSCPSRKFPCKHALGLLLEWSTGRVPVASQPPDFAAEWLARREEKAAAQPAPAAKAVADPATAQKRAERVASGLAELDLWITDQIRGGLASMDTSWEALDGVAARMVDAQAPGVAGALRSLAGAVAGAENWPDMVLSELVRLHLLVVAHQKMDRLSGPLRDSVRAHVGYPVSTESVMELPAVREHWMVMGSRITEEKRLFTRTTWLLGRAAGRWAILLDFSHGSPNFSGVVPPVGHVVDADLHFYPGAAALRARLGTTHADAEPFTTLPPGNIEAALQSYTDAVGADPWLRSWPVVVTDVTPSYVDGSWFLVDRSGEALPAEGDSRMMWTLLGISGGYPVSICGTWNARCFEAFSVFVNGQVMAL
;
A
#
# COMPACT_ATOMS: atom_id res chain seq x y z
N MET A 1 -10.11 1.17 19.15
CA MET A 1 -9.39 1.45 20.41
C MET A 1 -8.13 0.59 20.57
N ALA A 2 -8.21 -0.74 20.47
CA ALA A 2 -7.00 -1.59 20.49
C ALA A 2 -6.02 -1.27 19.33
N SER A 3 -6.53 -0.87 18.18
CA SER A 3 -5.74 -0.47 17.01
C SER A 3 -4.96 0.86 17.16
N ALA A 4 -5.31 1.69 18.14
CA ALA A 4 -4.60 2.93 18.41
C ALA A 4 -3.40 2.75 19.35
N ALA A 5 -3.29 1.59 20.02
CA ALA A 5 -2.20 1.33 20.96
C ALA A 5 -0.95 0.87 20.21
N PRO A 6 0.25 1.42 20.53
CA PRO A 6 1.50 1.00 19.90
C PRO A 6 1.91 -0.43 20.27
N ASP A 7 1.46 -0.92 21.42
CA ASP A 7 1.69 -2.29 21.91
C ASP A 7 0.71 -2.66 23.04
N ALA A 8 0.57 -3.97 23.28
CA ALA A 8 -0.30 -4.50 24.34
C ALA A 8 0.09 -4.01 25.77
N PRO A 9 1.38 -3.91 26.14
CA PRO A 9 1.77 -3.33 27.44
C PRO A 9 1.34 -1.88 27.63
N SER A 10 1.36 -1.06 26.56
CA SER A 10 0.90 0.34 26.60
C SER A 10 -0.60 0.43 26.84
N LEU A 11 -1.38 -0.45 26.21
CA LEU A 11 -2.82 -0.54 26.42
C LEU A 11 -3.15 -0.99 27.84
N ALA A 12 -2.49 -2.04 28.34
CA ALA A 12 -2.66 -2.52 29.71
C ALA A 12 -2.29 -1.47 30.76
N ALA A 13 -1.24 -0.68 30.48
CA ALA A 13 -0.86 0.44 31.35
C ALA A 13 -1.87 1.58 31.30
N ALA A 14 -2.49 1.83 30.16
CA ALA A 14 -3.55 2.83 30.00
C ALA A 14 -4.81 2.46 30.77
N GLN A 15 -5.22 1.20 30.76
CA GLN A 15 -6.36 0.68 31.51
C GLN A 15 -6.22 0.88 33.03
N LYS A 16 -4.99 0.81 33.56
CA LYS A 16 -4.69 1.05 34.98
C LYS A 16 -4.81 2.52 35.41
N LEU A 17 -5.02 3.45 34.48
CA LEU A 17 -5.18 4.88 34.76
C LEU A 17 -6.64 5.28 35.00
N ALA A 18 -7.57 4.34 35.00
CA ALA A 18 -8.95 4.60 35.34
C ALA A 18 -9.04 5.24 36.76
N GLY A 19 -9.75 6.38 36.85
CA GLY A 19 -9.88 7.14 38.11
C GLY A 19 -8.68 8.06 38.45
N SER A 20 -7.61 8.08 37.67
CA SER A 20 -6.44 8.97 37.88
C SER A 20 -6.56 10.31 37.13
N TRP A 21 -7.74 10.64 36.66
CA TRP A 21 -8.01 11.81 35.82
C TRP A 21 -8.70 12.92 36.58
N SER A 22 -8.32 14.15 36.26
CA SER A 22 -8.97 15.37 36.75
C SER A 22 -9.05 16.39 35.62
N GLN A 23 -9.95 17.39 35.74
CA GLN A 23 -10.19 18.42 34.73
C GLN A 23 -10.34 17.85 33.31
N THR A 24 -11.03 16.71 33.20
CA THR A 24 -11.37 16.12 31.91
C THR A 24 -12.48 16.93 31.26
N GLY A 25 -12.43 17.04 29.93
CA GLY A 25 -13.46 17.68 29.14
C GLY A 25 -13.39 17.30 27.67
N GLN A 26 -14.51 17.47 26.99
CA GLN A 26 -14.60 17.27 25.54
C GLN A 26 -15.34 18.42 24.86
N VAL A 27 -14.91 18.72 23.65
CA VAL A 27 -15.64 19.49 22.64
C VAL A 27 -15.81 18.62 21.40
N GLU A 28 -16.57 19.09 20.40
CA GLU A 28 -16.88 18.30 19.19
C GLU A 28 -15.68 17.55 18.58
N LYS A 29 -14.51 18.19 18.56
CA LYS A 29 -13.31 17.68 17.87
C LYS A 29 -12.15 17.28 18.79
N ALA A 30 -12.28 17.45 20.10
CA ALA A 30 -11.14 17.22 21.00
C ALA A 30 -11.55 16.79 22.39
N ILE A 31 -10.67 16.02 23.05
CA ILE A 31 -10.75 15.65 24.45
C ILE A 31 -9.44 16.00 25.17
N TRP A 32 -9.53 16.32 26.44
CA TRP A 32 -8.36 16.62 27.28
C TRP A 32 -8.57 16.15 28.71
N GLY A 33 -7.48 16.09 29.45
CA GLY A 33 -7.49 15.79 30.88
C GLY A 33 -6.11 15.88 31.51
N LEU A 34 -6.12 16.02 32.80
CA LEU A 34 -4.94 15.96 33.65
C LEU A 34 -4.86 14.57 34.27
N CYS A 35 -3.75 13.87 34.08
CA CYS A 35 -3.49 12.56 34.68
C CYS A 35 -2.42 12.66 35.76
N GLN A 36 -2.76 12.29 37.00
CA GLN A 36 -1.80 12.26 38.08
C GLN A 36 -0.74 11.17 37.83
N GLY A 37 0.52 11.56 37.75
CA GLY A 37 1.67 10.68 37.63
C GLY A 37 2.43 10.54 38.97
N SER A 38 3.63 9.99 38.93
CA SER A 38 4.51 9.88 40.07
C SER A 38 5.15 11.21 40.52
N GLY A 39 5.01 12.27 39.72
CA GLY A 39 5.55 13.60 40.00
C GLY A 39 4.54 14.52 40.70
N SER A 40 5.03 15.70 41.14
CA SER A 40 4.21 16.72 41.80
C SER A 40 3.21 17.43 40.88
N LYS A 41 3.44 17.39 39.57
CA LYS A 41 2.56 18.01 38.56
C LYS A 41 1.88 16.92 37.73
N PRO A 42 0.54 17.02 37.51
CA PRO A 42 -0.15 16.07 36.65
C PRO A 42 0.28 16.25 35.18
N TYR A 43 0.22 15.16 34.42
CA TYR A 43 0.46 15.19 32.99
C TYR A 43 -0.77 15.73 32.24
N GLN A 44 -0.55 16.66 31.34
CA GLN A 44 -1.55 17.22 30.46
C GLN A 44 -1.66 16.32 29.21
N ALA A 45 -2.80 15.67 29.00
CA ALA A 45 -3.09 14.87 27.83
C ALA A 45 -4.19 15.51 27.01
N ILE A 46 -4.02 15.54 25.69
CA ILE A 46 -4.95 16.09 24.71
C ILE A 46 -5.04 15.14 23.53
N VAL A 47 -6.23 14.91 23.03
CA VAL A 47 -6.46 14.13 21.79
C VAL A 47 -7.36 14.93 20.88
N ASP A 48 -6.91 15.11 19.64
CA ASP A 48 -7.73 15.65 18.55
C ASP A 48 -8.44 14.48 17.88
N LEU A 49 -9.75 14.50 17.87
CA LEU A 49 -10.63 13.44 17.33
C LEU A 49 -10.92 13.63 15.83
N SER A 50 -10.67 14.82 15.27
CA SER A 50 -10.91 15.11 13.86
C SER A 50 -9.89 14.46 12.91
N GLY A 51 -8.69 14.16 13.43
CA GLY A 51 -7.65 13.35 12.80
C GLY A 51 -6.73 12.88 13.91
N PRO A 52 -6.60 11.57 14.21
CA PRO A 52 -6.05 11.09 15.47
C PRO A 52 -4.65 11.67 15.74
N ALA A 53 -4.62 12.73 16.53
CA ALA A 53 -3.40 13.37 16.98
C ALA A 53 -3.43 13.52 18.50
N TYR A 54 -2.27 13.34 19.08
CA TYR A 54 -2.12 13.23 20.53
C TYR A 54 -1.07 14.22 21.02
N LYS A 55 -1.27 14.82 22.17
CA LYS A 55 -0.24 15.56 22.91
C LYS A 55 -0.27 15.11 24.37
N CYS A 56 0.90 14.88 24.94
CA CYS A 56 1.03 14.62 26.35
C CYS A 56 2.34 15.23 26.88
N SER A 57 2.31 15.83 28.05
CA SER A 57 3.48 16.40 28.73
C SER A 57 4.39 15.34 29.39
N CYS A 58 4.06 14.05 29.31
CA CYS A 58 4.87 12.99 29.89
C CYS A 58 6.16 12.72 29.08
N PRO A 59 7.23 12.20 29.72
CA PRO A 59 8.51 11.93 29.06
C PRO A 59 8.53 10.66 28.20
N SER A 60 7.39 10.05 27.92
CA SER A 60 7.30 8.82 27.13
C SER A 60 7.78 9.03 25.70
N ARG A 61 8.58 8.10 25.19
CA ARG A 61 8.96 8.03 23.78
C ARG A 61 7.97 7.24 22.93
N LYS A 62 7.04 6.49 23.56
CA LYS A 62 5.97 5.75 22.86
C LYS A 62 4.83 6.68 22.54
N PHE A 63 4.27 6.56 21.33
CA PHE A 63 3.22 7.44 20.86
C PHE A 63 2.12 6.66 20.09
N PRO A 64 0.83 6.76 20.48
CA PRO A 64 0.34 7.46 21.66
C PRO A 64 0.84 6.85 22.98
N CYS A 65 1.11 7.70 23.97
CA CYS A 65 1.55 7.23 25.27
C CYS A 65 0.37 6.66 26.08
N LYS A 66 0.66 5.94 27.18
CA LYS A 66 -0.38 5.38 28.06
C LYS A 66 -1.42 6.40 28.54
N HIS A 67 -1.03 7.69 28.71
CA HIS A 67 -1.96 8.74 29.15
C HIS A 67 -2.92 9.14 28.00
N ALA A 68 -2.44 9.30 26.75
CA ALA A 68 -3.32 9.57 25.64
C ALA A 68 -4.30 8.41 25.39
N LEU A 69 -3.83 7.16 25.50
CA LEU A 69 -4.67 5.97 25.44
C LEU A 69 -5.68 5.90 26.60
N GLY A 70 -5.25 6.23 27.83
CA GLY A 70 -6.11 6.25 29.01
C GLY A 70 -7.22 7.29 28.87
N LEU A 71 -6.92 8.47 28.34
CA LEU A 71 -7.92 9.51 28.07
C LEU A 71 -8.94 9.06 27.01
N LEU A 72 -8.50 8.39 25.97
CA LEU A 72 -9.41 7.78 24.98
C LEU A 72 -10.32 6.71 25.62
N LEU A 73 -9.80 5.90 26.53
CA LEU A 73 -10.60 4.92 27.28
C LEU A 73 -11.63 5.59 28.16
N GLU A 74 -11.29 6.65 28.90
CA GLU A 74 -12.24 7.44 29.70
C GLU A 74 -13.33 8.02 28.82
N TRP A 75 -12.98 8.58 27.68
CA TRP A 75 -13.92 9.14 26.71
C TRP A 75 -14.87 8.08 26.13
N SER A 76 -14.35 6.93 25.72
CA SER A 76 -15.16 5.85 25.14
C SER A 76 -16.16 5.23 26.11
N THR A 77 -15.93 5.38 27.41
CA THR A 77 -16.85 4.94 28.48
C THR A 77 -17.77 6.04 28.93
N GLY A 78 -17.82 7.19 28.26
CA GLY A 78 -18.70 8.31 28.57
C GLY A 78 -18.33 9.09 29.84
N ARG A 79 -17.11 8.90 30.37
CA ARG A 79 -16.66 9.56 31.60
C ARG A 79 -16.03 10.94 31.42
N VAL A 80 -15.90 11.40 30.18
CA VAL A 80 -15.38 12.75 29.87
C VAL A 80 -16.59 13.68 29.64
N PRO A 81 -16.81 14.70 30.48
CA PRO A 81 -17.93 15.59 30.35
C PRO A 81 -17.78 16.54 29.16
N VAL A 82 -18.92 16.94 28.58
CA VAL A 82 -18.94 17.99 27.56
C VAL A 82 -18.64 19.33 28.22
N ALA A 83 -17.73 20.10 27.64
CA ALA A 83 -17.34 21.42 28.09
C ALA A 83 -17.67 22.49 27.03
N SER A 84 -17.91 23.73 27.47
CA SER A 84 -18.16 24.85 26.54
C SER A 84 -16.92 25.28 25.77
N GLN A 85 -15.72 25.14 26.36
CA GLN A 85 -14.45 25.49 25.75
C GLN A 85 -13.29 24.73 26.40
N PRO A 86 -12.20 24.48 25.66
CA PRO A 86 -11.00 23.82 26.17
C PRO A 86 -10.22 24.77 27.14
N PRO A 87 -9.52 24.22 28.14
CA PRO A 87 -8.60 24.98 28.97
C PRO A 87 -7.37 25.46 28.18
N ASP A 88 -6.67 26.48 28.68
CA ASP A 88 -5.57 27.14 27.97
C ASP A 88 -4.52 26.17 27.38
N PHE A 89 -4.12 25.15 28.16
CA PHE A 89 -3.14 24.16 27.70
C PHE A 89 -3.62 23.32 26.50
N ALA A 90 -4.93 23.12 26.37
CA ALA A 90 -5.53 22.40 25.26
C ALA A 90 -5.87 23.37 24.12
N ALA A 91 -6.42 24.54 24.42
CA ALA A 91 -6.79 25.56 23.45
C ALA A 91 -5.59 26.02 22.61
N GLU A 92 -4.45 26.30 23.23
CA GLU A 92 -3.23 26.73 22.53
C GLU A 92 -2.71 25.67 21.53
N TRP A 93 -2.76 24.40 21.90
CA TRP A 93 -2.33 23.33 21.01
C TRP A 93 -3.31 23.09 19.87
N LEU A 94 -4.61 23.15 20.15
CA LEU A 94 -5.68 23.00 19.14
C LEU A 94 -5.61 24.17 18.13
N ALA A 95 -5.48 25.40 18.61
CA ALA A 95 -5.33 26.58 17.75
C ALA A 95 -4.11 26.49 16.82
N ARG A 96 -2.95 26.10 17.36
CA ARG A 96 -1.74 25.88 16.53
C ARG A 96 -1.93 24.77 15.50
N ARG A 97 -2.74 23.76 15.78
CA ARG A 97 -3.06 22.71 14.81
C ARG A 97 -4.02 23.22 13.74
N GLU A 98 -5.03 23.99 14.12
CA GLU A 98 -5.94 24.64 13.18
C GLU A 98 -5.19 25.63 12.28
N GLU A 99 -4.31 26.46 12.85
CA GLU A 99 -3.42 27.34 12.09
C GLU A 99 -2.51 26.55 11.16
N LYS A 100 -1.94 25.43 11.61
CA LYS A 100 -1.09 24.58 10.79
C LYS A 100 -1.88 23.82 9.72
N ALA A 101 -3.11 23.42 10.01
CA ALA A 101 -4.03 22.84 9.04
C ALA A 101 -4.52 23.89 8.03
N ALA A 102 -4.75 25.13 8.48
CA ALA A 102 -5.08 26.26 7.62
C ALA A 102 -3.87 26.82 6.87
N ALA A 103 -2.67 26.73 7.46
CA ALA A 103 -1.40 27.11 6.83
C ALA A 103 -0.74 25.99 6.02
N GLN A 104 -1.19 24.74 6.15
CA GLN A 104 -1.03 23.82 5.02
C GLN A 104 -1.91 24.39 3.92
N PRO A 105 -1.31 24.93 2.84
CA PRO A 105 -2.15 25.25 1.71
C PRO A 105 -2.94 23.98 1.43
N ALA A 106 -4.25 24.09 1.35
CA ALA A 106 -5.07 23.13 0.62
C ALA A 106 -4.25 22.82 -0.61
N PRO A 107 -3.87 21.53 -0.87
CA PRO A 107 -2.87 21.24 -1.88
C PRO A 107 -3.19 22.14 -3.04
N ALA A 108 -2.36 23.18 -3.20
CA ALA A 108 -2.70 24.29 -4.08
C ALA A 108 -3.02 23.60 -5.36
N ALA A 109 -4.24 23.79 -5.89
CA ALA A 109 -4.63 23.22 -7.16
C ALA A 109 -3.41 23.44 -8.02
N LYS A 110 -2.61 22.37 -8.23
CA LYS A 110 -1.28 22.51 -8.83
C LYS A 110 -1.62 23.15 -10.14
N ALA A 111 -1.25 24.43 -10.26
CA ALA A 111 -1.51 25.23 -11.43
C ALA A 111 -1.27 24.33 -12.62
N VAL A 112 -2.24 24.23 -13.50
CA VAL A 112 -2.15 23.46 -14.75
C VAL A 112 -0.72 23.62 -15.21
N ALA A 113 0.06 22.53 -15.17
CA ALA A 113 1.52 22.61 -15.27
C ALA A 113 1.80 23.41 -16.53
N ASP A 114 2.49 24.56 -16.39
CA ASP A 114 2.79 25.43 -17.50
C ASP A 114 3.23 24.54 -18.69
N PRO A 115 2.57 24.63 -19.85
CA PRO A 115 2.87 23.79 -21.00
C PRO A 115 4.38 23.75 -21.31
N ALA A 116 5.10 24.85 -21.09
CA ALA A 116 6.55 24.90 -21.24
C ALA A 116 7.29 24.02 -20.20
N THR A 117 6.80 23.95 -18.99
CA THR A 117 7.37 23.08 -17.94
C THR A 117 7.09 21.60 -18.24
N ALA A 118 5.88 21.29 -18.71
CA ALA A 118 5.52 19.92 -19.14
C ALA A 118 6.37 19.47 -20.35
N GLN A 119 6.60 20.36 -21.32
CA GLN A 119 7.42 20.08 -22.49
C GLN A 119 8.89 19.83 -22.10
N LYS A 120 9.49 20.68 -21.27
CA LYS A 120 10.87 20.50 -20.76
C LYS A 120 11.01 19.19 -20.00
N ARG A 121 9.99 18.77 -19.25
CA ARG A 121 9.98 17.49 -18.58
C ARG A 121 9.97 16.34 -19.59
N ALA A 122 9.09 16.40 -20.59
CA ALA A 122 8.99 15.37 -21.63
C ALA A 122 10.32 15.20 -22.39
N GLU A 123 10.98 16.29 -22.72
CA GLU A 123 12.31 16.30 -23.38
C GLU A 123 13.38 15.65 -22.48
N ARG A 124 13.39 15.98 -21.18
CA ARG A 124 14.35 15.41 -20.21
C ARG A 124 14.12 13.90 -20.03
N VAL A 125 12.86 13.46 -19.92
CA VAL A 125 12.50 12.04 -19.84
C VAL A 125 12.93 11.33 -21.13
N ALA A 126 12.64 11.88 -22.29
CA ALA A 126 13.01 11.28 -23.58
C ALA A 126 14.52 11.11 -23.72
N SER A 127 15.31 12.13 -23.32
CA SER A 127 16.79 12.05 -23.34
C SER A 127 17.29 10.96 -22.38
N GLY A 128 16.81 10.92 -21.14
CA GLY A 128 17.23 9.90 -20.18
C GLY A 128 16.86 8.48 -20.61
N LEU A 129 15.67 8.30 -21.17
CA LEU A 129 15.26 6.99 -21.72
C LEU A 129 16.12 6.57 -22.93
N ALA A 130 16.55 7.50 -23.78
CA ALA A 130 17.46 7.20 -24.88
C ALA A 130 18.85 6.77 -24.38
N GLU A 131 19.38 7.42 -23.33
CA GLU A 131 20.63 7.00 -22.67
C GLU A 131 20.48 5.60 -22.04
N LEU A 132 19.36 5.32 -21.41
CA LEU A 132 19.08 3.99 -20.86
C LEU A 132 19.07 2.92 -21.95
N ASP A 133 18.48 3.21 -23.10
CA ASP A 133 18.40 2.27 -24.22
C ASP A 133 19.79 1.93 -24.79
N LEU A 134 20.64 2.93 -24.90
CA LEU A 134 22.07 2.72 -25.27
C LEU A 134 22.76 1.82 -24.24
N TRP A 135 22.59 2.13 -22.94
CA TRP A 135 23.18 1.32 -21.89
C TRP A 135 22.67 -0.13 -21.93
N ILE A 136 21.35 -0.36 -22.10
CA ILE A 136 20.78 -1.71 -22.24
C ILE A 136 21.40 -2.43 -23.42
N THR A 137 21.48 -1.75 -24.56
CA THR A 137 22.08 -2.31 -25.80
C THR A 137 23.56 -2.72 -25.60
N ASP A 138 24.32 -1.92 -24.87
CA ASP A 138 25.71 -2.21 -24.56
C ASP A 138 25.88 -3.40 -23.63
N GLN A 139 25.00 -3.52 -22.59
CA GLN A 139 25.01 -4.71 -21.71
C GLN A 139 24.72 -6.00 -22.51
N ILE A 140 23.73 -5.97 -23.39
CA ILE A 140 23.35 -7.13 -24.21
C ILE A 140 24.50 -7.50 -25.18
N ARG A 141 25.13 -6.52 -25.84
CA ARG A 141 26.25 -6.75 -26.77
C ARG A 141 27.51 -7.24 -26.07
N GLY A 142 27.76 -6.73 -24.85
CA GLY A 142 28.89 -7.17 -24.01
C GLY A 142 28.70 -8.56 -23.42
N GLY A 143 27.47 -9.06 -23.42
CA GLY A 143 27.07 -10.32 -22.81
C GLY A 143 26.78 -10.17 -21.31
N LEU A 144 25.65 -10.71 -20.86
CA LEU A 144 25.18 -10.58 -19.48
C LEU A 144 26.14 -11.15 -18.43
N ALA A 145 26.96 -12.16 -18.81
CA ALA A 145 27.96 -12.74 -17.91
C ALA A 145 29.01 -11.73 -17.42
N SER A 146 29.26 -10.66 -18.19
CA SER A 146 30.21 -9.58 -17.84
C SER A 146 29.53 -8.38 -17.20
N MET A 147 28.19 -8.39 -17.09
CA MET A 147 27.41 -7.29 -16.51
C MET A 147 27.63 -7.20 -15.00
N ASP A 148 27.95 -6.00 -14.51
CA ASP A 148 27.96 -5.71 -13.08
C ASP A 148 26.51 -5.55 -12.60
N THR A 149 26.04 -6.54 -11.86
CA THR A 149 24.69 -6.56 -11.25
C THR A 149 24.70 -6.10 -9.78
N SER A 150 25.81 -5.53 -9.31
CA SER A 150 25.89 -4.98 -7.95
C SER A 150 24.84 -3.88 -7.74
N TRP A 151 24.50 -3.70 -6.47
CA TRP A 151 23.58 -2.62 -6.09
C TRP A 151 24.08 -1.26 -6.55
N GLU A 152 25.38 -1.00 -6.39
CA GLU A 152 26.02 0.27 -6.75
C GLU A 152 25.95 0.56 -8.24
N ALA A 153 26.17 -0.43 -9.08
CA ALA A 153 26.11 -0.29 -10.53
C ALA A 153 24.68 0.03 -11.00
N LEU A 154 23.70 -0.76 -10.55
CA LEU A 154 22.30 -0.59 -10.93
C LEU A 154 21.68 0.66 -10.32
N ASP A 155 22.02 1.02 -9.06
CA ASP A 155 21.56 2.27 -8.43
C ASP A 155 22.16 3.50 -9.11
N GLY A 156 23.39 3.41 -9.63
CA GLY A 156 24.01 4.46 -10.46
C GLY A 156 23.21 4.75 -11.74
N VAL A 157 22.70 3.72 -12.41
CA VAL A 157 21.78 3.88 -13.56
C VAL A 157 20.43 4.43 -13.10
N ALA A 158 19.88 3.91 -12.00
CA ALA A 158 18.63 4.36 -11.43
C ALA A 158 18.67 5.84 -11.02
N ALA A 159 19.80 6.31 -10.46
CA ALA A 159 19.97 7.72 -10.10
C ALA A 159 19.86 8.65 -11.32
N ARG A 160 20.50 8.26 -12.46
CA ARG A 160 20.35 9.00 -13.72
C ARG A 160 18.89 9.07 -14.18
N MET A 161 18.11 7.99 -13.97
CA MET A 161 16.69 7.97 -14.32
C MET A 161 15.86 8.89 -13.40
N VAL A 162 16.23 9.03 -12.12
CA VAL A 162 15.63 10.02 -11.22
C VAL A 162 15.91 11.44 -11.73
N ASP A 163 17.15 11.75 -12.09
CA ASP A 163 17.55 13.05 -12.64
C ASP A 163 16.83 13.36 -13.96
N ALA A 164 16.61 12.33 -14.77
CA ALA A 164 15.82 12.38 -16.00
C ALA A 164 14.30 12.49 -15.74
N GLN A 165 13.86 12.50 -14.49
CA GLN A 165 12.44 12.55 -14.08
C GLN A 165 11.63 11.31 -14.53
N ALA A 166 12.27 10.16 -14.60
CA ALA A 166 11.69 8.84 -14.86
C ALA A 166 11.76 7.91 -13.63
N PRO A 167 11.12 8.28 -12.49
CA PRO A 167 11.25 7.56 -11.22
C PRO A 167 10.70 6.14 -11.26
N GLY A 168 9.74 5.84 -12.13
CA GLY A 168 9.22 4.48 -12.30
C GLY A 168 10.29 3.54 -12.85
N VAL A 169 11.06 3.99 -13.83
CA VAL A 169 12.21 3.26 -14.38
C VAL A 169 13.32 3.09 -13.35
N ALA A 170 13.59 4.14 -12.57
CA ALA A 170 14.56 4.07 -11.48
C ALA A 170 14.16 3.02 -10.42
N GLY A 171 12.89 2.98 -10.06
CA GLY A 171 12.33 1.96 -9.16
C GLY A 171 12.50 0.54 -9.72
N ALA A 172 12.28 0.37 -11.00
CA ALA A 172 12.46 -0.89 -11.70
C ALA A 172 13.90 -1.43 -11.61
N LEU A 173 14.89 -0.57 -11.86
CA LEU A 173 16.31 -0.92 -11.78
C LEU A 173 16.72 -1.27 -10.33
N ARG A 174 16.24 -0.54 -9.33
CA ARG A 174 16.50 -0.85 -7.92
C ARG A 174 15.86 -2.16 -7.48
N SER A 175 14.65 -2.44 -7.94
CA SER A 175 13.98 -3.72 -7.68
C SER A 175 14.76 -4.88 -8.31
N LEU A 176 15.30 -4.69 -9.52
CA LEU A 176 16.16 -5.69 -10.16
C LEU A 176 17.42 -5.96 -9.33
N ALA A 177 18.11 -4.93 -8.86
CA ALA A 177 19.29 -5.07 -8.02
C ALA A 177 19.02 -5.90 -6.75
N GLY A 178 17.86 -5.68 -6.10
CA GLY A 178 17.45 -6.49 -4.95
C GLY A 178 17.12 -7.94 -5.31
N ALA A 179 16.48 -8.16 -6.46
CA ALA A 179 16.04 -9.48 -6.88
C ALA A 179 17.18 -10.41 -7.36
N VAL A 180 18.21 -9.85 -7.97
CA VAL A 180 19.34 -10.66 -8.49
C VAL A 180 20.38 -11.01 -7.43
N ALA A 181 20.33 -10.36 -6.27
CA ALA A 181 21.30 -10.62 -5.19
C ALA A 181 21.17 -12.05 -4.66
N GLY A 182 22.13 -12.91 -5.03
CA GLY A 182 22.17 -14.32 -4.63
C GLY A 182 21.23 -15.26 -5.39
N ALA A 183 20.58 -14.79 -6.46
CA ALA A 183 19.72 -15.64 -7.28
C ALA A 183 20.54 -16.45 -8.30
N GLU A 184 20.35 -17.78 -8.35
CA GLU A 184 21.03 -18.65 -9.31
C GLU A 184 20.62 -18.35 -10.76
N ASN A 185 19.35 -17.99 -10.99
CA ASN A 185 18.79 -17.68 -12.31
C ASN A 185 18.84 -16.18 -12.64
N TRP A 186 19.77 -15.42 -12.02
CA TRP A 186 19.89 -13.99 -12.22
C TRP A 186 20.03 -13.55 -13.69
N PRO A 187 20.69 -14.31 -14.61
CA PRO A 187 20.81 -13.86 -16.00
C PRO A 187 19.45 -13.75 -16.71
N ASP A 188 18.54 -14.72 -16.47
CA ASP A 188 17.19 -14.69 -17.04
C ASP A 188 16.36 -13.56 -16.45
N MET A 189 16.55 -13.27 -15.15
CA MET A 189 15.87 -12.16 -14.47
C MET A 189 16.33 -10.82 -15.05
N VAL A 190 17.62 -10.64 -15.21
CA VAL A 190 18.22 -9.43 -15.82
C VAL A 190 17.74 -9.26 -17.25
N LEU A 191 17.86 -10.31 -18.08
CA LEU A 191 17.43 -10.25 -19.48
C LEU A 191 15.94 -9.85 -19.59
N SER A 192 15.08 -10.49 -18.83
CA SER A 192 13.66 -10.21 -18.83
C SER A 192 13.35 -8.76 -18.47
N GLU A 193 14.06 -8.20 -17.49
CA GLU A 193 13.88 -6.82 -17.07
C GLU A 193 14.45 -5.82 -18.08
N LEU A 194 15.63 -6.07 -18.63
CA LEU A 194 16.22 -5.22 -19.68
C LEU A 194 15.34 -5.18 -20.93
N VAL A 195 14.78 -6.32 -21.35
CA VAL A 195 13.82 -6.38 -22.49
C VAL A 195 12.56 -5.59 -22.17
N ARG A 196 12.03 -5.70 -20.96
CA ARG A 196 10.85 -4.94 -20.53
C ARG A 196 11.10 -3.43 -20.51
N LEU A 197 12.28 -3.01 -20.03
CA LEU A 197 12.69 -1.60 -20.03
C LEU A 197 12.92 -1.09 -21.46
N HIS A 198 13.57 -1.87 -22.32
CA HIS A 198 13.71 -1.54 -23.74
C HIS A 198 12.35 -1.37 -24.43
N LEU A 199 11.43 -2.30 -24.20
CA LEU A 199 10.06 -2.19 -24.72
C LEU A 199 9.37 -0.91 -24.23
N LEU A 200 9.57 -0.51 -22.96
CA LEU A 200 9.05 0.73 -22.40
C LEU A 200 9.61 1.97 -23.10
N VAL A 201 10.92 1.97 -23.36
CA VAL A 201 11.56 3.07 -24.11
C VAL A 201 10.99 3.18 -25.52
N VAL A 202 10.92 2.07 -26.26
CA VAL A 202 10.33 2.04 -27.62
C VAL A 202 8.87 2.50 -27.62
N ALA A 203 8.08 2.06 -26.64
CA ALA A 203 6.69 2.49 -26.49
C ALA A 203 6.59 3.99 -26.17
N HIS A 204 7.46 4.52 -25.31
CA HIS A 204 7.50 5.95 -25.01
C HIS A 204 7.86 6.79 -26.25
N GLN A 205 8.78 6.33 -27.09
CA GLN A 205 9.13 7.01 -28.35
C GLN A 205 7.99 7.04 -29.36
N LYS A 206 7.05 6.09 -29.25
CA LYS A 206 5.93 5.93 -30.19
C LYS A 206 4.56 6.18 -29.52
N MET A 207 4.52 6.98 -28.45
CA MET A 207 3.29 7.22 -27.67
C MET A 207 2.11 7.74 -28.49
N ASP A 208 2.37 8.49 -29.54
CA ASP A 208 1.39 9.00 -30.50
C ASP A 208 0.64 7.90 -31.27
N ARG A 209 1.27 6.72 -31.41
CA ARG A 209 0.72 5.54 -32.11
C ARG A 209 -0.03 4.58 -31.18
N LEU A 210 0.06 4.78 -29.87
CA LEU A 210 -0.58 3.91 -28.89
C LEU A 210 -2.03 4.31 -28.64
N SER A 211 -2.86 3.33 -28.26
CA SER A 211 -4.21 3.62 -27.73
C SER A 211 -4.12 4.48 -26.46
N GLY A 212 -5.17 5.23 -26.15
CA GLY A 212 -5.21 6.08 -24.94
C GLY A 212 -4.81 5.32 -23.67
N PRO A 213 -5.50 4.21 -23.34
CA PRO A 213 -5.17 3.42 -22.15
C PRO A 213 -3.71 2.91 -22.08
N LEU A 214 -3.16 2.43 -23.21
CA LEU A 214 -1.78 1.95 -23.24
C LEU A 214 -0.76 3.09 -23.13
N ARG A 215 -1.06 4.26 -23.67
CA ARG A 215 -0.27 5.48 -23.47
C ARG A 215 -0.22 5.87 -21.99
N ASP A 216 -1.34 5.76 -21.29
CA ASP A 216 -1.42 6.04 -19.86
C ASP A 216 -0.60 5.02 -19.06
N SER A 217 -0.62 3.73 -19.44
CA SER A 217 0.28 2.72 -18.87
C SER A 217 1.75 3.08 -19.05
N VAL A 218 2.19 3.45 -20.27
CA VAL A 218 3.57 3.88 -20.52
C VAL A 218 3.94 5.07 -19.62
N ARG A 219 3.08 6.07 -19.51
CA ARG A 219 3.31 7.21 -18.63
C ARG A 219 3.43 6.82 -17.17
N ALA A 220 2.58 5.91 -16.69
CA ALA A 220 2.60 5.41 -15.32
C ALA A 220 3.89 4.64 -15.03
N HIS A 221 4.31 3.73 -15.91
CA HIS A 221 5.53 2.93 -15.74
C HIS A 221 6.83 3.76 -15.87
N VAL A 222 6.84 4.81 -16.67
CA VAL A 222 7.94 5.79 -16.69
C VAL A 222 7.97 6.62 -15.39
N GLY A 223 6.81 6.87 -14.79
CA GLY A 223 6.67 7.61 -13.54
C GLY A 223 6.23 9.06 -13.72
N TYR A 224 5.46 9.36 -14.77
CA TYR A 224 4.78 10.65 -14.88
C TYR A 224 3.77 10.81 -13.74
N PRO A 225 3.76 11.95 -13.03
CA PRO A 225 2.82 12.14 -11.94
C PRO A 225 1.39 12.26 -12.44
N VAL A 226 0.49 11.61 -11.72
CA VAL A 226 -0.95 11.81 -11.85
C VAL A 226 -1.44 12.30 -10.49
N SER A 227 -2.08 13.47 -10.46
CA SER A 227 -2.56 14.04 -9.20
C SER A 227 -3.77 13.29 -8.67
N THR A 228 -3.93 13.24 -7.35
CA THR A 228 -5.10 12.62 -6.73
C THR A 228 -6.38 13.33 -7.16
N GLU A 229 -6.33 14.65 -7.26
CA GLU A 229 -7.45 15.48 -7.67
C GLU A 229 -7.93 15.10 -9.07
N SER A 230 -7.00 14.99 -10.04
CA SER A 230 -7.36 14.59 -11.40
C SER A 230 -7.93 13.17 -11.49
N VAL A 231 -7.49 12.25 -10.61
CA VAL A 231 -8.07 10.90 -10.55
C VAL A 231 -9.47 10.94 -9.97
N MET A 232 -9.73 11.77 -8.97
CA MET A 232 -11.06 11.92 -8.36
C MET A 232 -12.08 12.60 -9.29
N GLU A 233 -11.63 13.30 -10.35
CA GLU A 233 -12.47 13.86 -11.40
C GLU A 233 -12.88 12.82 -12.46
N LEU A 234 -12.18 11.69 -12.54
CA LEU A 234 -12.52 10.62 -13.46
C LEU A 234 -13.81 9.91 -13.04
N PRO A 235 -14.54 9.28 -13.99
CA PRO A 235 -15.74 8.52 -13.67
C PRO A 235 -15.46 7.47 -12.59
N ALA A 236 -16.28 7.47 -11.55
CA ALA A 236 -16.22 6.48 -10.50
C ALA A 236 -16.81 5.14 -10.98
N VAL A 237 -16.25 4.06 -10.47
CA VAL A 237 -16.83 2.71 -10.60
C VAL A 237 -17.44 2.33 -9.27
N ARG A 238 -18.76 2.37 -9.17
CA ARG A 238 -19.49 1.88 -8.00
C ARG A 238 -19.67 0.38 -8.07
N GLU A 239 -19.29 -0.30 -7.03
CA GLU A 239 -19.37 -1.74 -6.90
C GLU A 239 -19.39 -2.15 -5.43
N HIS A 240 -19.81 -3.38 -5.15
CA HIS A 240 -19.61 -4.04 -3.86
C HIS A 240 -18.20 -4.62 -3.79
N TRP A 241 -17.28 -3.86 -3.21
CA TRP A 241 -15.87 -4.20 -3.15
C TRP A 241 -15.55 -5.09 -1.97
N MET A 242 -15.13 -6.32 -2.23
CA MET A 242 -14.64 -7.28 -1.22
C MET A 242 -13.19 -6.93 -0.87
N VAL A 243 -12.90 -6.67 0.40
CA VAL A 243 -11.54 -6.39 0.87
C VAL A 243 -10.82 -7.72 1.10
N MET A 244 -10.03 -8.11 0.12
CA MET A 244 -9.40 -9.43 0.03
C MET A 244 -8.15 -9.55 0.89
N GLY A 245 -7.49 -8.45 1.21
CA GLY A 245 -6.29 -8.42 2.04
C GLY A 245 -5.71 -7.03 2.20
N SER A 246 -4.81 -6.89 3.17
CA SER A 246 -4.04 -5.66 3.38
C SER A 246 -2.66 -6.01 3.91
N ARG A 247 -1.62 -5.35 3.37
CA ARG A 247 -0.23 -5.53 3.80
C ARG A 247 0.43 -4.19 4.02
N ILE A 248 1.23 -4.09 5.05
CA ILE A 248 2.08 -2.92 5.31
C ILE A 248 3.52 -3.33 5.07
N THR A 249 4.21 -2.56 4.23
CA THR A 249 5.65 -2.70 3.98
C THR A 249 6.38 -1.45 4.42
N GLU A 250 7.64 -1.59 4.82
CA GLU A 250 8.52 -0.48 5.19
C GLU A 250 9.76 -0.46 4.30
N GLU A 251 10.03 0.70 3.70
CA GLU A 251 11.27 0.96 3.00
C GLU A 251 11.81 2.34 3.41
N LYS A 252 13.02 2.40 3.98
CA LYS A 252 13.68 3.66 4.38
C LYS A 252 12.77 4.60 5.19
N ARG A 253 11.99 4.06 6.15
CA ARG A 253 11.00 4.77 6.97
C ARG A 253 9.76 5.29 6.23
N LEU A 254 9.58 4.90 4.99
CA LEU A 254 8.31 5.05 4.28
C LEU A 254 7.51 3.76 4.47
N PHE A 255 6.37 3.87 5.12
CA PHE A 255 5.39 2.79 5.27
C PHE A 255 4.38 2.89 4.14
N THR A 256 4.17 1.78 3.45
CA THR A 256 3.15 1.66 2.40
C THR A 256 2.12 0.64 2.83
N ARG A 257 0.86 1.05 2.93
CA ARG A 257 -0.26 0.13 3.09
C ARG A 257 -0.86 -0.15 1.72
N THR A 258 -0.80 -1.41 1.31
CA THR A 258 -1.47 -1.92 0.11
C THR A 258 -2.73 -2.65 0.55
N THR A 259 -3.89 -2.28 0.00
CA THR A 259 -5.15 -2.98 0.23
C THR A 259 -5.71 -3.46 -1.09
N TRP A 260 -5.97 -4.75 -1.19
CA TRP A 260 -6.51 -5.41 -2.38
C TRP A 260 -8.02 -5.56 -2.26
N LEU A 261 -8.74 -5.11 -3.29
CA LEU A 261 -10.18 -5.21 -3.39
C LEU A 261 -10.57 -5.96 -4.65
N LEU A 262 -11.67 -6.72 -4.56
CA LEU A 262 -12.26 -7.42 -5.68
C LEU A 262 -13.73 -7.04 -5.79
N GLY A 263 -14.15 -6.52 -6.96
CA GLY A 263 -15.54 -6.22 -7.25
C GLY A 263 -16.36 -7.51 -7.32
N ARG A 264 -17.38 -7.62 -6.50
CA ARG A 264 -18.17 -8.84 -6.32
C ARG A 264 -18.93 -9.26 -7.59
N ALA A 265 -19.43 -8.29 -8.35
CA ALA A 265 -20.17 -8.56 -9.59
C ALA A 265 -19.27 -8.60 -10.81
N ALA A 266 -18.35 -7.63 -10.94
CA ALA A 266 -17.50 -7.49 -12.12
C ALA A 266 -16.25 -8.38 -12.10
N GLY A 267 -15.85 -8.94 -10.94
CA GLY A 267 -14.58 -9.64 -10.79
C GLY A 267 -13.34 -8.76 -11.00
N ARG A 268 -13.52 -7.43 -10.99
CA ARG A 268 -12.48 -6.46 -11.26
C ARG A 268 -11.64 -6.25 -10.01
N TRP A 269 -10.31 -6.33 -10.13
CA TRP A 269 -9.39 -6.00 -9.06
C TRP A 269 -9.15 -4.50 -8.94
N ALA A 270 -8.92 -4.07 -7.70
CA ALA A 270 -8.43 -2.73 -7.37
C ALA A 270 -7.41 -2.79 -6.24
N ILE A 271 -6.46 -1.85 -6.26
CA ILE A 271 -5.47 -1.66 -5.19
C ILE A 271 -5.56 -0.23 -4.68
N LEU A 272 -5.76 -0.09 -3.36
CA LEU A 272 -5.59 1.17 -2.67
C LEU A 272 -4.18 1.22 -2.08
N LEU A 273 -3.49 2.34 -2.30
CA LEU A 273 -2.16 2.60 -1.74
C LEU A 273 -2.21 3.82 -0.84
N ASP A 274 -1.80 3.62 0.41
CA ASP A 274 -1.62 4.68 1.39
C ASP A 274 -0.17 4.73 1.85
N PHE A 275 0.33 5.93 2.09
CA PHE A 275 1.71 6.17 2.49
C PHE A 275 1.79 6.91 3.81
N SER A 276 2.75 6.54 4.64
CA SER A 276 3.04 7.21 5.90
C SER A 276 4.53 7.24 6.17
N HIS A 277 5.06 8.37 6.63
CA HIS A 277 6.47 8.53 6.96
C HIS A 277 6.73 8.36 8.45
N GLY A 278 7.77 7.61 8.79
CA GLY A 278 8.29 7.48 10.15
C GLY A 278 7.54 6.50 11.06
N SER A 279 6.24 6.25 10.80
CA SER A 279 5.42 5.29 11.53
C SER A 279 4.24 4.83 10.67
N PRO A 280 3.67 3.63 10.88
CA PRO A 280 2.56 3.11 10.06
C PRO A 280 1.20 3.74 10.43
N ASN A 281 1.15 5.07 10.61
CA ASN A 281 -0.05 5.83 10.90
C ASN A 281 -0.63 6.41 9.61
N PHE A 282 -1.56 5.70 9.01
CA PHE A 282 -2.22 6.11 7.77
C PHE A 282 -3.43 6.99 8.08
N SER A 283 -3.56 8.11 7.37
CA SER A 283 -4.70 9.03 7.52
C SER A 283 -5.97 8.55 6.84
N GLY A 284 -5.84 7.66 5.85
CA GLY A 284 -6.98 7.11 5.10
C GLY A 284 -7.68 6.00 5.90
N VAL A 285 -9.01 6.07 5.97
CA VAL A 285 -9.83 4.96 6.45
C VAL A 285 -9.99 3.97 5.31
N VAL A 286 -9.65 2.70 5.56
CA VAL A 286 -9.83 1.59 4.62
C VAL A 286 -10.82 0.62 5.24
N PRO A 287 -11.78 0.08 4.47
CA PRO A 287 -12.68 -0.94 4.98
C PRO A 287 -11.90 -2.16 5.49
N PRO A 288 -12.38 -2.85 6.54
CA PRO A 288 -11.66 -3.97 7.14
C PRO A 288 -11.58 -5.17 6.19
N VAL A 289 -10.47 -5.91 6.28
CA VAL A 289 -10.26 -7.17 5.53
C VAL A 289 -11.38 -8.17 5.87
N GLY A 290 -11.87 -8.90 4.88
CA GLY A 290 -12.98 -9.84 5.05
C GLY A 290 -14.37 -9.19 5.01
N HIS A 291 -14.45 -7.91 4.65
CA HIS A 291 -15.72 -7.19 4.51
C HIS A 291 -15.95 -6.76 3.06
N VAL A 292 -17.20 -6.62 2.69
CA VAL A 292 -17.64 -6.01 1.45
C VAL A 292 -18.18 -4.61 1.75
N VAL A 293 -17.86 -3.65 0.89
CA VAL A 293 -18.31 -2.26 0.99
C VAL A 293 -18.91 -1.79 -0.32
N ASP A 294 -20.08 -1.16 -0.27
CA ASP A 294 -20.66 -0.45 -1.41
C ASP A 294 -19.98 0.92 -1.53
N ALA A 295 -19.10 1.08 -2.50
CA ALA A 295 -18.30 2.28 -2.63
C ALA A 295 -17.94 2.60 -4.09
N ASP A 296 -17.65 3.87 -4.31
CA ASP A 296 -17.10 4.40 -5.55
C ASP A 296 -15.59 4.28 -5.54
N LEU A 297 -14.99 3.70 -6.58
CA LEU A 297 -13.54 3.73 -6.80
C LEU A 297 -13.22 4.52 -8.06
N HIS A 298 -12.25 5.44 -7.95
CA HIS A 298 -11.68 6.18 -9.05
C HIS A 298 -10.34 5.56 -9.43
N PHE A 299 -10.26 4.99 -10.62
CA PHE A 299 -9.06 4.30 -11.09
C PHE A 299 -8.06 5.26 -11.71
N TYR A 300 -6.78 5.05 -11.39
CA TYR A 300 -5.70 5.69 -12.13
C TYR A 300 -5.73 5.20 -13.59
N PRO A 301 -5.50 6.10 -14.58
CA PRO A 301 -5.51 5.72 -15.98
C PRO A 301 -4.47 4.64 -16.31
N GLY A 302 -4.82 3.71 -17.20
CA GLY A 302 -3.96 2.63 -17.66
C GLY A 302 -4.75 1.53 -18.34
N ALA A 303 -4.09 0.69 -19.15
CA ALA A 303 -4.71 -0.38 -19.91
C ALA A 303 -5.20 -1.54 -19.02
N ALA A 304 -4.44 -1.86 -17.98
CA ALA A 304 -4.85 -2.78 -16.92
C ALA A 304 -4.97 -2.00 -15.60
N ALA A 305 -5.89 -1.02 -15.57
CA ALA A 305 -6.06 -0.10 -14.46
C ALA A 305 -6.38 -0.88 -13.16
N LEU A 306 -5.40 -0.92 -12.25
CA LEU A 306 -5.46 -1.66 -11.00
C LEU A 306 -5.46 -0.71 -9.80
N ARG A 307 -4.61 0.32 -9.82
CA ARG A 307 -4.53 1.31 -8.74
C ARG A 307 -5.77 2.19 -8.74
N ALA A 308 -6.35 2.39 -7.55
CA ALA A 308 -7.53 3.22 -7.39
C ALA A 308 -7.45 4.12 -6.14
N ARG A 309 -8.38 5.07 -6.07
CA ARG A 309 -8.69 5.87 -4.89
C ARG A 309 -10.10 5.57 -4.44
N LEU A 310 -10.28 5.45 -3.13
CA LEU A 310 -11.62 5.33 -2.53
C LEU A 310 -12.33 6.69 -2.60
N GLY A 311 -13.50 6.71 -3.20
CA GLY A 311 -14.41 7.84 -3.25
C GLY A 311 -15.49 7.74 -2.16
N THR A 312 -16.74 7.91 -2.55
CA THR A 312 -17.88 7.85 -1.63
C THR A 312 -18.17 6.41 -1.20
N THR A 313 -18.36 6.22 0.10
CA THR A 313 -18.89 4.97 0.65
C THR A 313 -20.40 5.15 0.85
N HIS A 314 -21.21 4.23 0.33
CA HIS A 314 -22.67 4.33 0.29
C HIS A 314 -23.36 3.51 1.39
N ALA A 315 -22.66 2.54 1.98
CA ALA A 315 -23.15 1.72 3.09
C ALA A 315 -22.01 1.31 4.01
N ASP A 316 -22.33 0.92 5.24
CA ASP A 316 -21.37 0.32 6.16
C ASP A 316 -20.84 -1.00 5.60
N ALA A 317 -19.58 -1.31 5.93
CA ALA A 317 -18.94 -2.54 5.48
C ALA A 317 -19.52 -3.75 6.24
N GLU A 318 -19.90 -4.81 5.50
CA GLU A 318 -20.46 -6.05 6.03
C GLU A 318 -19.51 -7.23 5.81
N PRO A 319 -19.39 -8.20 6.72
CA PRO A 319 -18.60 -9.39 6.51
C PRO A 319 -19.10 -10.20 5.31
N PHE A 320 -18.18 -10.73 4.49
CA PHE A 320 -18.53 -11.73 3.48
C PHE A 320 -18.09 -13.13 3.91
N THR A 321 -18.87 -14.14 3.52
CA THR A 321 -18.65 -15.54 3.90
C THR A 321 -18.37 -16.45 2.73
N THR A 322 -18.28 -15.90 1.53
CA THR A 322 -18.02 -16.66 0.30
C THR A 322 -17.07 -15.92 -0.61
N LEU A 323 -16.16 -16.64 -1.27
CA LEU A 323 -15.30 -16.10 -2.32
C LEU A 323 -15.87 -16.44 -3.71
N PRO A 324 -15.57 -15.63 -4.73
CA PRO A 324 -15.78 -16.04 -6.11
C PRO A 324 -14.94 -17.30 -6.42
N PRO A 325 -15.43 -18.18 -7.30
CA PRO A 325 -14.65 -19.36 -7.71
C PRO A 325 -13.38 -18.92 -8.46
N GLY A 326 -12.29 -19.64 -8.25
CA GLY A 326 -11.04 -19.42 -8.96
C GLY A 326 -10.15 -20.66 -8.81
N ASN A 327 -9.66 -21.21 -9.90
CA ASN A 327 -8.65 -22.27 -9.92
C ASN A 327 -7.30 -21.71 -10.41
N ILE A 328 -6.27 -22.51 -10.43
CA ILE A 328 -4.95 -22.13 -10.91
C ILE A 328 -5.01 -21.63 -12.36
N GLU A 329 -5.71 -22.36 -13.25
CA GLU A 329 -5.85 -21.98 -14.67
C GLU A 329 -6.50 -20.60 -14.83
N ALA A 330 -7.61 -20.33 -14.15
CA ALA A 330 -8.30 -19.02 -14.20
C ALA A 330 -7.42 -17.88 -13.64
N ALA A 331 -6.64 -18.16 -12.59
CA ALA A 331 -5.69 -17.20 -12.04
C ALA A 331 -4.58 -16.85 -13.04
N LEU A 332 -4.00 -17.85 -13.71
CA LEU A 332 -2.99 -17.66 -14.76
C LEU A 332 -3.55 -16.97 -15.98
N GLN A 333 -4.79 -17.28 -16.40
CA GLN A 333 -5.47 -16.62 -17.51
C GLN A 333 -5.71 -15.13 -17.19
N SER A 334 -6.20 -14.81 -15.98
CA SER A 334 -6.41 -13.43 -15.55
C SER A 334 -5.11 -12.60 -15.59
N TYR A 335 -3.99 -13.19 -15.17
CA TYR A 335 -2.68 -12.54 -15.29
C TYR A 335 -2.25 -12.36 -16.75
N THR A 336 -2.46 -13.37 -17.59
CA THR A 336 -2.11 -13.31 -19.02
C THR A 336 -2.88 -12.21 -19.73
N ASP A 337 -4.18 -12.08 -19.45
CA ASP A 337 -5.03 -11.02 -20.01
C ASP A 337 -4.56 -9.63 -19.56
N ALA A 338 -4.20 -9.49 -18.27
CA ALA A 338 -3.69 -8.24 -17.72
C ALA A 338 -2.35 -7.83 -18.35
N VAL A 339 -1.40 -8.77 -18.50
CA VAL A 339 -0.11 -8.52 -19.17
C VAL A 339 -0.29 -8.27 -20.68
N GLY A 340 -1.26 -8.93 -21.30
CA GLY A 340 -1.63 -8.67 -22.70
C GLY A 340 -2.12 -7.23 -22.92
N ALA A 341 -2.81 -6.66 -21.92
CA ALA A 341 -3.24 -5.27 -21.95
C ALA A 341 -2.11 -4.29 -21.56
N ASP A 342 -1.32 -4.64 -20.56
CA ASP A 342 -0.22 -3.82 -20.02
C ASP A 342 1.06 -4.67 -19.86
N PRO A 343 1.96 -4.69 -20.84
CA PRO A 343 3.16 -5.56 -20.85
C PRO A 343 4.18 -5.26 -19.73
N TRP A 344 4.05 -4.15 -19.04
CA TRP A 344 4.96 -3.75 -17.96
C TRP A 344 4.46 -4.13 -16.57
N LEU A 345 3.30 -4.76 -16.45
CA LEU A 345 2.82 -5.30 -15.18
C LEU A 345 3.80 -6.32 -14.62
N ARG A 346 4.11 -6.18 -13.32
CA ARG A 346 5.04 -7.06 -12.62
C ARG A 346 4.33 -8.17 -11.87
N SER A 347 3.13 -7.88 -11.39
CA SER A 347 2.30 -8.85 -10.68
C SER A 347 0.83 -8.49 -10.85
N TRP A 348 -0.04 -9.48 -10.66
CA TRP A 348 -1.48 -9.34 -10.72
C TRP A 348 -2.11 -10.03 -9.53
N PRO A 349 -3.10 -9.42 -8.85
CA PRO A 349 -3.81 -10.09 -7.77
C PRO A 349 -4.72 -11.19 -8.32
N VAL A 350 -4.72 -12.32 -7.64
CA VAL A 350 -5.52 -13.50 -8.03
C VAL A 350 -6.07 -14.20 -6.78
N VAL A 351 -7.15 -14.93 -6.98
CA VAL A 351 -7.71 -15.88 -6.01
C VAL A 351 -7.50 -17.29 -6.55
N VAL A 352 -6.98 -18.17 -5.72
CA VAL A 352 -6.92 -19.62 -6.00
C VAL A 352 -7.70 -20.36 -4.93
N THR A 353 -8.68 -21.14 -5.35
CA THR A 353 -9.55 -21.91 -4.45
C THR A 353 -9.22 -23.39 -4.48
N ASP A 354 -9.53 -24.10 -3.39
CA ASP A 354 -9.33 -25.54 -3.28
C ASP A 354 -7.87 -26.00 -3.51
N VAL A 355 -6.90 -25.21 -3.04
CA VAL A 355 -5.46 -25.53 -3.13
C VAL A 355 -4.88 -25.91 -1.78
N THR A 356 -3.98 -26.88 -1.78
CA THR A 356 -3.27 -27.34 -0.60
C THR A 356 -1.84 -26.79 -0.62
N PRO A 357 -1.41 -26.01 0.38
CA PRO A 357 -0.02 -25.60 0.54
C PRO A 357 0.86 -26.84 0.73
N SER A 358 1.88 -26.97 -0.08
CA SER A 358 2.79 -28.13 -0.09
C SER A 358 4.24 -27.69 -0.08
N TYR A 359 5.09 -28.37 0.69
CA TYR A 359 6.52 -28.13 0.73
C TYR A 359 7.26 -29.36 0.22
N VAL A 360 7.93 -29.25 -0.92
CA VAL A 360 8.58 -30.35 -1.62
C VAL A 360 9.97 -29.90 -2.04
N ASP A 361 11.00 -30.67 -1.72
CA ASP A 361 12.39 -30.45 -2.13
C ASP A 361 12.91 -29.01 -1.88
N GLY A 362 12.55 -28.45 -0.73
CA GLY A 362 12.98 -27.10 -0.36
C GLY A 362 12.13 -25.97 -0.95
N SER A 363 11.10 -26.27 -1.71
CA SER A 363 10.26 -25.28 -2.41
C SER A 363 8.79 -25.40 -2.00
N TRP A 364 8.10 -24.26 -2.00
CA TRP A 364 6.67 -24.19 -1.71
C TRP A 364 5.84 -24.18 -2.99
N PHE A 365 4.70 -24.88 -2.91
CA PHE A 365 3.71 -24.94 -3.98
C PHE A 365 2.30 -24.83 -3.42
N LEU A 366 1.38 -24.32 -4.22
CA LEU A 366 -0.06 -24.46 -4.02
C LEU A 366 -0.53 -25.52 -5.02
N VAL A 367 -1.04 -26.64 -4.53
CA VAL A 367 -1.44 -27.77 -5.36
C VAL A 367 -2.96 -27.89 -5.34
N ASP A 368 -3.59 -27.92 -6.49
CA ASP A 368 -5.03 -28.12 -6.60
C ASP A 368 -5.41 -29.61 -6.63
N ARG A 369 -6.71 -29.89 -6.72
CA ARG A 369 -7.24 -31.28 -6.73
C ARG A 369 -6.88 -32.05 -8.01
N SER A 370 -6.52 -31.36 -9.10
CA SER A 370 -6.10 -32.00 -10.36
C SER A 370 -4.62 -32.39 -10.32
N GLY A 371 -3.86 -31.91 -9.35
CA GLY A 371 -2.42 -32.05 -9.25
C GLY A 371 -1.64 -30.94 -9.94
N GLU A 372 -2.31 -29.90 -10.44
CA GLU A 372 -1.61 -28.69 -10.91
C GLU A 372 -0.98 -27.97 -9.72
N ALA A 373 0.27 -27.52 -9.92
CA ALA A 373 1.06 -26.91 -8.89
C ALA A 373 1.52 -25.50 -9.29
N LEU A 374 1.19 -24.52 -8.47
CA LEU A 374 1.63 -23.14 -8.62
C LEU A 374 2.79 -22.87 -7.65
N PRO A 375 4.02 -22.55 -8.14
CA PRO A 375 5.11 -22.17 -7.25
C PRO A 375 4.73 -21.02 -6.35
N ALA A 376 5.05 -21.10 -5.06
CA ALA A 376 4.72 -20.09 -4.08
C ALA A 376 5.97 -19.63 -3.33
N GLU A 377 6.05 -18.33 -3.09
CA GLU A 377 7.12 -17.71 -2.32
C GLU A 377 6.54 -16.84 -1.19
N GLY A 378 7.33 -16.65 -0.15
CA GLY A 378 7.01 -15.79 0.97
C GLY A 378 8.01 -15.97 2.10
N ASP A 379 7.90 -15.13 3.12
CA ASP A 379 8.63 -15.36 4.37
C ASP A 379 8.33 -16.77 4.88
N SER A 380 9.38 -17.51 5.25
CA SER A 380 9.26 -18.89 5.77
C SER A 380 8.21 -18.98 6.88
N ARG A 381 8.15 -18.00 7.77
CA ARG A 381 7.15 -17.95 8.84
C ARG A 381 5.72 -17.88 8.28
N MET A 382 5.51 -17.07 7.26
CA MET A 382 4.20 -16.89 6.61
C MET A 382 3.76 -18.21 5.95
N MET A 383 4.65 -18.87 5.21
CA MET A 383 4.34 -20.12 4.52
C MET A 383 4.04 -21.27 5.51
N TRP A 384 4.80 -21.37 6.60
CA TRP A 384 4.49 -22.34 7.68
C TRP A 384 3.19 -22.00 8.41
N THR A 385 2.87 -20.72 8.57
CA THR A 385 1.58 -20.28 9.13
C THR A 385 0.43 -20.68 8.22
N LEU A 386 0.58 -20.49 6.89
CA LEU A 386 -0.41 -20.90 5.90
C LEU A 386 -0.64 -22.42 5.95
N LEU A 387 0.43 -23.23 6.00
CA LEU A 387 0.32 -24.69 6.15
C LEU A 387 -0.39 -25.07 7.46
N GLY A 388 -0.04 -24.40 8.56
CA GLY A 388 -0.69 -24.62 9.87
C GLY A 388 -2.18 -24.27 9.86
N ILE A 389 -2.58 -23.19 9.19
CA ILE A 389 -3.99 -22.80 9.02
C ILE A 389 -4.74 -23.83 8.17
N SER A 390 -4.14 -24.30 7.08
CA SER A 390 -4.75 -25.31 6.20
C SER A 390 -4.88 -26.69 6.86
N GLY A 391 -3.98 -27.00 7.81
CA GLY A 391 -3.88 -28.33 8.40
C GLY A 391 -3.61 -29.44 7.37
N GLY A 392 -3.07 -29.10 6.20
CA GLY A 392 -2.87 -30.01 5.08
C GLY A 392 -4.11 -30.27 4.23
N TYR A 393 -5.21 -29.51 4.48
CA TYR A 393 -6.44 -29.58 3.70
C TYR A 393 -6.51 -28.44 2.66
N PRO A 394 -7.33 -28.59 1.61
CA PRO A 394 -7.56 -27.52 0.65
C PRO A 394 -8.14 -26.27 1.29
N VAL A 395 -7.60 -25.12 0.94
CA VAL A 395 -8.03 -23.77 1.36
C VAL A 395 -8.12 -22.84 0.15
N SER A 396 -8.75 -21.70 0.33
CA SER A 396 -8.75 -20.64 -0.70
C SER A 396 -7.78 -19.54 -0.29
N ILE A 397 -6.92 -19.12 -1.21
CA ILE A 397 -5.83 -18.20 -0.93
C ILE A 397 -5.90 -17.02 -1.90
N CYS A 398 -5.72 -15.80 -1.36
CA CYS A 398 -5.57 -14.61 -2.16
C CYS A 398 -4.10 -14.18 -2.14
N GLY A 399 -3.58 -13.81 -3.29
CA GLY A 399 -2.19 -13.42 -3.44
C GLY A 399 -1.95 -12.66 -4.73
N THR A 400 -0.69 -12.42 -5.03
CA THR A 400 -0.24 -11.86 -6.31
C THR A 400 0.58 -12.89 -7.07
N TRP A 401 0.36 -12.98 -8.37
CA TRP A 401 1.15 -13.78 -9.30
C TRP A 401 2.05 -12.89 -10.15
N ASN A 402 3.33 -13.26 -10.28
CA ASN A 402 4.34 -12.46 -11.01
C ASN A 402 4.99 -13.21 -12.18
N ALA A 403 4.34 -14.25 -12.72
CA ALA A 403 4.79 -15.20 -13.73
C ALA A 403 5.85 -16.23 -13.24
N ARG A 404 6.31 -16.15 -12.00
CA ARG A 404 7.30 -17.08 -11.43
C ARG A 404 6.80 -17.74 -10.16
N CYS A 405 6.22 -16.93 -9.28
CA CYS A 405 5.75 -17.39 -7.99
C CYS A 405 4.48 -16.65 -7.57
N PHE A 406 3.74 -17.29 -6.70
CA PHE A 406 2.58 -16.74 -6.02
C PHE A 406 2.99 -16.25 -4.63
N GLU A 407 2.70 -14.99 -4.33
CA GLU A 407 2.87 -14.40 -3.00
C GLU A 407 1.51 -14.27 -2.31
N ALA A 408 1.27 -15.09 -1.29
CA ALA A 408 0.03 -15.02 -0.52
C ALA A 408 -0.04 -13.75 0.31
N PHE A 409 -1.22 -13.11 0.42
CA PHE A 409 -1.47 -12.03 1.37
C PHE A 409 -2.64 -12.32 2.31
N SER A 410 -3.53 -13.25 1.97
CA SER A 410 -4.58 -13.71 2.87
C SER A 410 -5.05 -15.13 2.51
N VAL A 411 -5.63 -15.80 3.49
CA VAL A 411 -6.25 -17.12 3.34
C VAL A 411 -7.71 -17.03 3.79
N PHE A 412 -8.58 -17.74 3.10
CA PHE A 412 -10.00 -17.82 3.42
C PHE A 412 -10.32 -19.23 3.94
N VAL A 413 -10.73 -19.28 5.20
CA VAL A 413 -11.04 -20.53 5.92
C VAL A 413 -12.29 -20.31 6.78
N ASN A 414 -13.20 -21.27 6.80
CA ASN A 414 -14.40 -21.26 7.64
C ASN A 414 -15.25 -19.98 7.47
N GLY A 415 -15.34 -19.46 6.24
CA GLY A 415 -16.13 -18.26 5.95
C GLY A 415 -15.48 -16.95 6.40
N GLN A 416 -14.18 -16.93 6.72
CA GLN A 416 -13.46 -15.75 7.16
C GLN A 416 -12.14 -15.57 6.41
N VAL A 417 -11.78 -14.31 6.15
CA VAL A 417 -10.47 -13.93 5.61
C VAL A 417 -9.51 -13.71 6.76
N MET A 418 -8.37 -14.37 6.71
CA MET A 418 -7.26 -14.19 7.65
C MET A 418 -6.08 -13.59 6.89
N ALA A 419 -5.53 -12.49 7.38
CA ALA A 419 -4.28 -11.91 6.85
C ALA A 419 -3.09 -12.83 7.17
N LEU A 420 -2.13 -12.90 6.25
CA LEU A 420 -0.89 -13.69 6.36
C LEU A 420 0.31 -12.79 6.62
#